data_4fcef0b91b1c90ca6f74f00dd397886c
#
_entry.id   4fcef0b91b1c90ca6f74f00dd397886c
#
_cell.length_a   1.000
_cell.length_b   1.000
_cell.length_c   1.000
_cell.angle_alpha   90.00
_cell.angle_beta   90.00
_cell.angle_gamma   90.00
#
_symmetry.space_group_name_H-M   'P 1'
#
loop_
_entity.id
_entity.type
_entity.pdbx_description
1 polymer ?
#
loop_
_entity_poly.entity_id
_entity_poly.type
_entity_poly.pdbx_seq_one_letter_code
_entity_poly.pdbx_strand_id
1 'polypeptide(L)'
;MPISSGIPAPEFELYDDTGVLRKLSDFRGKNVVLYFYPKDDTPGCTKEACNFRDDYSAYEKAGVVILGVSPDSVASHVKFKKKFQLQFPLL
;
A
#
# COMPACT_ATOMS: atom_id res chain seq x y z
N MET A 1 5.89 7.83 -14.46
CA MET A 1 6.47 9.16 -14.23
C MET A 1 7.62 9.05 -13.26
N PRO A 2 8.83 9.48 -13.61
CA PRO A 2 9.96 9.37 -12.70
C PRO A 2 9.78 10.30 -11.49
N ILE A 3 10.12 9.80 -10.33
CA ILE A 3 10.12 10.54 -9.08
C ILE A 3 11.55 10.68 -8.62
N SER A 4 11.98 11.91 -8.40
CA SER A 4 13.33 12.18 -7.92
C SER A 4 13.32 12.33 -6.41
N SER A 5 14.42 11.91 -5.77
CA SER A 5 14.63 12.13 -4.35
C SER A 5 14.65 13.62 -4.02
N GLY A 6 14.05 14.01 -2.91
CA GLY A 6 13.99 15.40 -2.47
C GLY A 6 12.85 16.22 -3.08
N ILE A 7 12.03 15.61 -3.94
CA ILE A 7 10.86 16.25 -4.54
C ILE A 7 9.60 15.62 -3.93
N PRO A 8 8.56 16.42 -3.57
CA PRO A 8 7.31 15.85 -3.08
C PRO A 8 6.71 14.88 -4.09
N ALA A 9 6.20 13.74 -3.61
CA ALA A 9 5.49 12.79 -4.46
C ALA A 9 4.22 13.42 -5.01
N PRO A 10 3.83 13.11 -6.26
CA PRO A 10 2.56 13.58 -6.81
C PRO A 10 1.37 13.13 -5.96
N GLU A 11 0.37 14.00 -5.80
CA GLU A 11 -0.87 13.68 -5.12
C GLU A 11 -1.63 12.61 -5.92
N PHE A 12 -2.35 11.75 -5.21
CA PHE A 12 -3.25 10.79 -5.83
C PHE A 12 -4.55 10.68 -5.02
N GLU A 13 -5.59 10.17 -5.66
CA GLU A 13 -6.86 9.83 -5.03
C GLU A 13 -7.24 8.44 -5.50
N LEU A 14 -7.28 7.47 -4.59
CA LEU A 14 -7.59 6.08 -4.89
C LEU A 14 -8.47 5.48 -3.79
N TYR A 15 -9.39 4.61 -4.18
CA TYR A 15 -10.17 3.86 -3.20
C TYR A 15 -9.32 2.74 -2.61
N ASP A 16 -9.37 2.60 -1.29
CA ASP A 16 -8.71 1.49 -0.61
C ASP A 16 -9.60 0.24 -0.60
N ASP A 17 -9.09 -0.83 0.01
CA ASP A 17 -9.81 -2.11 0.11
C ASP A 17 -11.07 -2.05 0.98
N THR A 18 -11.30 -0.96 1.70
CA THR A 18 -12.53 -0.73 2.46
C THR A 18 -13.54 0.13 1.69
N GLY A 19 -13.19 0.57 0.47
CA GLY A 19 -14.03 1.44 -0.34
C GLY A 19 -13.94 2.92 0.04
N VAL A 20 -12.99 3.29 0.88
CA VAL A 20 -12.76 4.68 1.31
C VAL A 20 -11.76 5.34 0.37
N LEU A 21 -12.09 6.56 -0.09
CA LEU A 21 -11.18 7.34 -0.92
C LEU A 21 -9.99 7.81 -0.08
N ARG A 22 -8.78 7.44 -0.52
CA ARG A 22 -7.53 7.84 0.13
C ARG A 22 -6.75 8.79 -0.75
N LYS A 23 -6.16 9.79 -0.13
CA LYS A 23 -5.28 10.78 -0.78
C LYS A 23 -3.91 10.70 -0.12
N LEU A 24 -2.86 10.93 -0.88
CA LEU A 24 -1.51 10.96 -0.32
C LEU A 24 -1.41 12.03 0.79
N SER A 25 -2.09 13.17 0.60
CA SER A 25 -2.14 14.25 1.60
C SER A 25 -2.73 13.83 2.94
N ASP A 26 -3.53 12.76 3.00
CA ASP A 26 -4.07 12.25 4.26
C ASP A 26 -2.98 11.74 5.21
N PHE A 27 -1.79 11.47 4.67
CA PHE A 27 -0.66 10.91 5.42
C PHE A 27 0.44 11.95 5.69
N ARG A 28 0.16 13.23 5.53
CA ARG A 28 1.13 14.30 5.84
C ARG A 28 1.58 14.22 7.30
N GLY A 29 2.88 14.43 7.52
CA GLY A 29 3.49 14.32 8.83
C GLY A 29 3.85 12.89 9.22
N LYS A 30 3.60 11.91 8.36
CA LYS A 30 3.95 10.51 8.57
C LYS A 30 4.95 10.05 7.53
N ASN A 31 5.82 9.12 7.90
CA ASN A 31 6.65 8.41 6.94
C ASN A 31 5.81 7.34 6.25
N VAL A 32 5.83 7.32 4.93
CA VAL A 32 5.02 6.40 4.13
C VAL A 32 5.91 5.55 3.24
N VAL A 33 5.71 4.24 3.29
CA VAL A 33 6.24 3.31 2.29
C VAL A 33 5.14 3.09 1.27
N LEU A 34 5.34 3.61 0.07
CA LEU A 34 4.41 3.48 -1.03
C LEU A 34 5.03 2.54 -2.06
N TYR A 35 4.45 1.37 -2.27
CA TYR A 35 4.96 0.45 -3.26
C TYR A 35 3.92 0.13 -4.32
N PHE A 36 4.36 0.05 -5.57
CA PHE A 36 3.51 -0.24 -6.72
C PHE A 36 3.76 -1.67 -7.17
N TYR A 37 2.69 -2.38 -7.50
CA TYR A 37 2.79 -3.74 -8.02
C TYR A 37 1.76 -3.95 -9.12
N PRO A 38 2.05 -4.83 -10.10
CA PRO A 38 1.20 -4.95 -11.29
C PRO A 38 -0.12 -5.69 -11.08
N LYS A 39 -0.18 -6.62 -10.14
CA LYS A 39 -1.38 -7.45 -9.97
C LYS A 39 -1.42 -8.17 -8.61
N ASP A 40 -2.60 -8.14 -7.97
CA ASP A 40 -2.84 -8.89 -6.74
C ASP A 40 -2.64 -10.40 -6.95
N ASP A 41 -2.15 -11.08 -5.91
CA ASP A 41 -2.05 -12.54 -5.84
C ASP A 41 -1.18 -13.17 -6.96
N THR A 42 -0.16 -12.45 -7.42
CA THR A 42 0.90 -13.01 -8.25
C THR A 42 2.09 -13.39 -7.37
N PRO A 43 2.93 -14.39 -7.76
CA PRO A 43 3.99 -14.89 -6.88
C PRO A 43 4.94 -13.82 -6.34
N GLY A 44 5.42 -12.91 -7.19
CA GLY A 44 6.33 -11.85 -6.78
C GLY A 44 5.66 -10.82 -5.87
N CYS A 45 4.45 -10.38 -6.24
CA CYS A 45 3.69 -9.39 -5.47
C CYS A 45 3.23 -9.97 -4.13
N THR A 46 2.86 -11.25 -4.10
CA THR A 46 2.50 -11.95 -2.86
C THR A 46 3.67 -12.00 -1.90
N LYS A 47 4.86 -12.35 -2.41
CA LYS A 47 6.07 -12.40 -1.58
C LYS A 47 6.39 -11.04 -0.97
N GLU A 48 6.32 -9.97 -1.74
CA GLU A 48 6.57 -8.63 -1.27
C GLU A 48 5.57 -8.22 -0.20
N ALA A 49 4.28 -8.45 -0.45
CA ALA A 49 3.22 -8.14 0.51
C ALA A 49 3.38 -8.93 1.81
N CYS A 50 3.74 -10.20 1.73
CA CYS A 50 3.96 -11.04 2.91
C CYS A 50 5.19 -10.59 3.70
N ASN A 51 6.24 -10.10 3.05
CA ASN A 51 7.39 -9.53 3.74
C ASN A 51 6.99 -8.29 4.55
N PHE A 52 6.19 -7.38 3.98
CA PHE A 52 5.66 -6.23 4.71
C PHE A 52 4.74 -6.67 5.84
N ARG A 53 3.89 -7.68 5.62
CA ARG A 53 3.02 -8.22 6.66
C ARG A 53 3.81 -8.74 7.85
N ASP A 54 4.86 -9.51 7.59
CA ASP A 54 5.65 -10.13 8.65
C ASP A 54 6.43 -9.09 9.48
N ASP A 55 6.84 -7.99 8.85
CA ASP A 55 7.57 -6.90 9.51
C ASP A 55 6.66 -5.74 9.95
N TYR A 56 5.34 -5.88 9.82
CA TYR A 56 4.40 -4.78 10.03
C TYR A 56 4.53 -4.13 11.42
N SER A 57 4.71 -4.92 12.47
CA SER A 57 4.81 -4.37 13.82
C SER A 57 6.03 -3.46 13.99
N ALA A 58 7.13 -3.77 13.30
CA ALA A 58 8.32 -2.91 13.31
C ALA A 58 8.05 -1.58 12.60
N TYR A 59 7.35 -1.61 11.46
CA TYR A 59 6.95 -0.38 10.75
C TYR A 59 5.99 0.45 11.60
N GLU A 60 5.00 -0.18 12.21
CA GLU A 60 4.04 0.50 13.07
C GLU A 60 4.71 1.20 14.25
N LYS A 61 5.64 0.53 14.92
CA LYS A 61 6.41 1.11 16.03
C LYS A 61 7.26 2.29 15.59
N ALA A 62 7.76 2.26 14.36
CA ALA A 62 8.54 3.37 13.79
C ALA A 62 7.66 4.51 13.27
N GLY A 63 6.34 4.40 13.35
CA GLY A 63 5.42 5.40 12.83
C GLY A 63 5.33 5.43 11.30
N VAL A 64 5.65 4.33 10.65
CA VAL A 64 5.65 4.22 9.18
C VAL A 64 4.35 3.61 8.70
N VAL A 65 3.71 4.25 7.71
CA VAL A 65 2.51 3.76 7.03
C VAL A 65 2.91 3.03 5.75
N ILE A 66 2.33 1.86 5.53
CA ILE A 66 2.57 1.08 4.30
C ILE A 66 1.32 1.15 3.43
N LEU A 67 1.50 1.49 2.17
CA LEU A 67 0.43 1.53 1.18
C LEU A 67 0.84 0.73 -0.06
N GLY A 68 0.06 -0.28 -0.42
CA GLY A 68 0.25 -1.02 -1.67
C GLY A 68 -0.68 -0.46 -2.75
N VAL A 69 -0.17 -0.26 -3.96
CA VAL A 69 -0.94 0.30 -5.07
C VAL A 69 -0.82 -0.58 -6.30
N SER A 70 -1.97 -0.96 -6.86
CA SER A 70 -2.02 -1.70 -8.12
C SER A 70 -3.25 -1.26 -8.94
N PRO A 71 -3.33 -1.63 -10.24
CA PRO A 71 -4.51 -1.33 -11.05
C PRO A 71 -5.71 -2.24 -10.78
N ASP A 72 -5.64 -3.11 -9.78
CA ASP A 72 -6.71 -4.04 -9.45
C ASP A 72 -7.93 -3.32 -8.84
N SER A 73 -9.08 -4.01 -8.88
CA SER A 73 -10.31 -3.50 -8.26
C SER A 73 -10.28 -3.60 -6.74
N VAL A 74 -11.17 -2.84 -6.09
CA VAL A 74 -11.38 -2.95 -4.64
C VAL A 74 -11.74 -4.39 -4.25
N ALA A 75 -12.59 -5.06 -5.02
CA ALA A 75 -12.96 -6.46 -4.76
C ALA A 75 -11.75 -7.40 -4.80
N SER A 76 -10.83 -7.20 -5.74
CA SER A 76 -9.58 -7.96 -5.84
C SER A 76 -8.70 -7.70 -4.60
N HIS A 77 -8.56 -6.45 -4.20
CA HIS A 77 -7.81 -6.07 -3.00
C HIS A 77 -8.36 -6.73 -1.74
N VAL A 78 -9.67 -6.76 -1.59
CA VAL A 78 -10.33 -7.41 -0.43
C VAL A 78 -9.96 -8.88 -0.36
N LYS A 79 -10.02 -9.59 -1.48
CA LYS A 79 -9.66 -11.01 -1.54
C LYS A 79 -8.20 -11.24 -1.22
N PHE A 80 -7.31 -10.45 -1.79
CA PHE A 80 -5.87 -10.55 -1.58
C PHE A 80 -5.51 -10.30 -0.11
N LYS A 81 -6.04 -9.22 0.45
CA LYS A 81 -5.82 -8.86 1.86
C LYS A 81 -6.28 -9.95 2.81
N LYS A 82 -7.47 -10.51 2.57
CA LYS A 82 -8.03 -11.58 3.39
C LYS A 82 -7.22 -12.87 3.28
N LYS A 83 -6.84 -13.24 2.06
CA LYS A 83 -6.10 -14.49 1.79
C LYS A 83 -4.77 -14.53 2.53
N PHE A 84 -4.04 -13.42 2.58
CA PHE A 84 -2.71 -13.35 3.18
C PHE A 84 -2.67 -12.57 4.49
N GLN A 85 -3.82 -12.16 5.03
CA GLN A 85 -3.94 -11.45 6.30
C GLN A 85 -3.08 -10.17 6.35
N LEU A 86 -3.16 -9.37 5.31
CA LEU A 86 -2.42 -8.11 5.21
C LEU A 86 -3.06 -7.06 6.14
N GLN A 87 -2.24 -6.30 6.87
CA GLN A 87 -2.71 -5.31 7.85
C GLN A 87 -2.76 -3.89 7.28
N PHE A 88 -2.18 -3.66 6.12
CA PHE A 88 -2.04 -2.33 5.52
C PHE A 88 -3.02 -2.12 4.36
N PRO A 89 -3.36 -0.85 4.05
CA PRO A 89 -4.28 -0.54 2.96
C PRO A 89 -3.73 -0.94 1.58
N LEU A 90 -4.62 -1.42 0.72
CA LEU A 90 -4.36 -1.64 -0.69
C LEU A 90 -5.19 -0.63 -1.50
N LEU A 91 -4.55 0.04 -2.45
CA LEU A 91 -5.16 1.13 -3.23
C LEU A 91 -5.19 0.82 -4.73
#